data_5ff381d32359e6dbfe260b22bffda583
#
_entry.id   5ff381d32359e6dbfe260b22bffda583
#
_cell.length_a   1.000
_cell.length_b   1.000
_cell.length_c   1.000
_cell.angle_alpha   90.00
_cell.angle_beta   90.00
_cell.angle_gamma   90.00
#
_symmetry.space_group_name_H-M   'P 1'
#
loop_
_entity.id
_entity.type
_entity.pdbx_description
1 polymer ?
#
loop_
_entity_poly.entity_id
_entity_poly.type
_entity_poly.pdbx_seq_one_letter_code
_entity_poly.pdbx_strand_id
1 'polypeptide(L)'
;RKKNVVKKYQIIKNNLEQIKQKVKDLDVKNYIKIFFDEDVKVYKQESEIYLSLKVFNKNEYNQKIINSIYGLSNSNMGLNSKKPFLENKTRKINIPPFMIQNEDALILKKFFDWLKIQPYNQDRTLDEEHFFLQKHSSNDEAEIIDFDYIPTKKDDVNKYFSHIYVKNYLELEKDKKLISDYEIKELWQLEDKVDELFYNGQLKYNYYKDSKDIKVSDFLSKELQSILFITKFTMINYFKKYDDKGFLNIIEKYGTQLIINHHMNERVFKAKETMNLKLSIQGENMDIKQELQNLRSIFENEEYEQLSKDEYLFLAGQWAYYLLSLSRADNKNKTLAFAEQYFKAKYISKIQDILNNDLEKFKHEISLNSKKIRKTIALLKAYENNEKISSSEKDRFLVGFMSKNIFYESNKKETNEEI
;
A
#
# COMPACT_ATOMS: atom_id res chain seq x y z
N ARG A 1 21.89 -43.85 32.84
CA ARG A 1 22.36 -43.06 31.68
C ARG A 1 23.89 -43.16 31.49
N LYS A 2 24.71 -42.76 32.49
CA LYS A 2 26.17 -42.75 32.34
C LYS A 2 26.74 -44.16 32.00
N LYS A 3 26.25 -45.25 32.58
CA LYS A 3 26.63 -46.61 32.25
C LYS A 3 26.29 -47.00 30.81
N ASN A 4 25.16 -46.57 30.27
CA ASN A 4 24.74 -46.90 28.93
C ASN A 4 25.56 -46.14 27.89
N VAL A 5 25.87 -44.89 28.11
CA VAL A 5 26.77 -44.08 27.24
C VAL A 5 28.17 -44.68 27.19
N VAL A 6 28.72 -45.10 28.35
CA VAL A 6 30.03 -45.76 28.41
C VAL A 6 30.02 -47.09 27.63
N LYS A 7 28.96 -47.86 27.75
CA LYS A 7 28.79 -49.13 27.01
C LYS A 7 28.75 -48.91 25.50
N LYS A 8 27.97 -47.93 25.05
CA LYS A 8 27.90 -47.54 23.62
C LYS A 8 29.26 -47.06 23.08
N TYR A 9 29.94 -46.22 23.85
CA TYR A 9 31.31 -45.78 23.51
C TYR A 9 32.28 -46.96 23.38
N GLN A 10 32.21 -47.94 24.29
CA GLN A 10 33.04 -49.13 24.24
C GLN A 10 32.79 -49.98 22.97
N ILE A 11 31.50 -50.12 22.60
CA ILE A 11 31.12 -50.82 21.36
C ILE A 11 31.73 -50.11 20.14
N ILE A 12 31.61 -48.78 20.05
CA ILE A 12 32.19 -48.01 18.94
C ILE A 12 33.72 -48.21 18.91
N LYS A 13 34.36 -48.11 20.09
CA LYS A 13 35.84 -48.28 20.22
C LYS A 13 36.29 -49.63 19.76
N ASN A 14 35.63 -50.69 20.15
CA ASN A 14 35.96 -52.07 19.79
C ASN A 14 35.75 -52.36 18.29
N ASN A 15 34.85 -51.68 17.63
CA ASN A 15 34.56 -51.86 16.21
C ASN A 15 35.19 -50.76 15.31
N LEU A 16 36.06 -49.92 15.84
CA LEU A 16 36.57 -48.73 15.16
C LEU A 16 37.25 -49.05 13.82
N GLU A 17 38.07 -50.09 13.75
CA GLU A 17 38.78 -50.48 12.54
C GLU A 17 37.80 -51.02 11.45
N GLN A 18 36.80 -51.77 11.83
CA GLN A 18 35.76 -52.22 10.92
C GLN A 18 34.95 -51.03 10.35
N ILE A 19 34.64 -50.05 11.20
CA ILE A 19 33.96 -48.82 10.80
C ILE A 19 34.82 -48.04 9.81
N LYS A 20 36.12 -47.88 10.10
CA LYS A 20 37.07 -47.18 9.19
C LYS A 20 37.18 -47.89 7.85
N GLN A 21 37.26 -49.22 7.83
CA GLN A 21 37.32 -49.98 6.59
C GLN A 21 36.05 -49.76 5.76
N LYS A 22 34.90 -49.87 6.38
CA LYS A 22 33.58 -49.67 5.72
C LYS A 22 33.41 -48.24 5.16
N VAL A 23 33.93 -47.23 5.85
CA VAL A 23 33.95 -45.83 5.39
C VAL A 23 34.85 -45.68 4.14
N LYS A 24 35.99 -46.35 4.10
CA LYS A 24 36.87 -46.37 2.94
C LYS A 24 36.23 -47.09 1.75
N ASP A 25 35.64 -48.24 1.99
CA ASP A 25 34.94 -49.01 0.96
C ASP A 25 33.78 -48.26 0.29
N LEU A 26 33.16 -47.38 1.04
CA LEU A 26 32.05 -46.51 0.58
C LEU A 26 32.52 -45.16 0.01
N ASP A 27 33.82 -44.90 -0.05
CA ASP A 27 34.42 -43.60 -0.47
C ASP A 27 33.80 -42.38 0.20
N VAL A 28 33.43 -42.48 1.48
CA VAL A 28 32.80 -41.37 2.20
C VAL A 28 33.88 -40.35 2.61
N LYS A 29 33.82 -39.15 2.05
CA LYS A 29 34.76 -38.04 2.30
C LYS A 29 34.36 -37.13 3.48
N ASN A 30 33.12 -37.29 3.97
CA ASN A 30 32.56 -36.48 5.05
C ASN A 30 32.53 -37.24 6.38
N TYR A 31 32.06 -36.57 7.44
CA TYR A 31 31.80 -37.22 8.73
C TYR A 31 30.68 -38.23 8.62
N ILE A 32 30.72 -39.27 9.42
CA ILE A 32 29.68 -40.30 9.53
C ILE A 32 28.92 -40.16 10.84
N LYS A 33 27.67 -40.59 10.82
CA LYS A 33 26.82 -40.69 12.02
C LYS A 33 26.59 -42.17 12.31
N ILE A 34 26.83 -42.57 13.54
CA ILE A 34 26.62 -43.94 14.01
C ILE A 34 25.38 -43.98 14.85
N PHE A 35 24.42 -44.78 14.44
CA PHE A 35 23.17 -45.02 15.18
C PHE A 35 23.20 -46.43 15.77
N PHE A 36 22.60 -46.57 16.95
CA PHE A 36 22.35 -47.87 17.57
C PHE A 36 20.92 -48.28 17.26
N ASP A 37 20.66 -49.56 17.15
CA ASP A 37 19.32 -50.10 16.96
C ASP A 37 18.58 -50.03 18.28
N GLU A 38 17.89 -48.95 18.53
CA GLU A 38 17.11 -48.62 19.73
C GLU A 38 15.79 -47.95 19.35
N ASP A 39 14.82 -48.03 20.22
CA ASP A 39 13.52 -47.35 20.04
C ASP A 39 13.72 -45.86 19.82
N VAL A 40 12.99 -45.30 18.86
CA VAL A 40 12.98 -43.86 18.53
C VAL A 40 12.69 -43.01 19.77
N LYS A 41 11.91 -43.48 20.72
CA LYS A 41 11.65 -42.79 22.01
C LYS A 41 12.93 -42.53 22.78
N VAL A 42 13.86 -43.49 22.79
CA VAL A 42 15.16 -43.35 23.50
C VAL A 42 15.98 -42.23 22.84
N TYR A 43 16.05 -42.21 21.51
CA TYR A 43 16.71 -41.15 20.78
C TYR A 43 16.08 -39.78 21.02
N LYS A 44 14.77 -39.71 21.05
CA LYS A 44 14.03 -38.48 21.34
C LYS A 44 14.37 -37.94 22.74
N GLN A 45 14.34 -38.79 23.77
CA GLN A 45 14.72 -38.41 25.14
C GLN A 45 16.17 -37.94 25.22
N GLU A 46 17.11 -38.68 24.61
CA GLU A 46 18.53 -38.31 24.63
C GLU A 46 18.77 -36.97 23.83
N SER A 47 18.03 -36.76 22.75
CA SER A 47 18.07 -35.50 21.98
C SER A 47 17.59 -34.33 22.82
N GLU A 48 16.48 -34.48 23.53
CA GLU A 48 15.96 -33.43 24.42
C GLU A 48 16.97 -33.06 25.52
N ILE A 49 17.61 -34.07 26.14
CA ILE A 49 18.63 -33.83 27.15
C ILE A 49 19.87 -33.16 26.56
N TYR A 50 20.29 -33.61 25.39
CA TYR A 50 21.43 -32.98 24.67
C TYR A 50 21.13 -31.52 24.33
N LEU A 51 19.95 -31.24 23.78
CA LEU A 51 19.53 -29.90 23.40
C LEU A 51 19.40 -28.97 24.61
N SER A 52 18.87 -29.48 25.75
CA SER A 52 18.78 -28.68 26.96
C SER A 52 20.14 -28.22 27.51
N LEU A 53 21.21 -28.97 27.22
CA LEU A 53 22.57 -28.63 27.61
C LEU A 53 23.30 -27.76 26.54
N LYS A 54 22.81 -27.72 25.30
CA LYS A 54 23.48 -27.10 24.15
C LYS A 54 22.62 -26.04 23.45
N VAL A 55 21.46 -25.70 24.02
CA VAL A 55 20.54 -24.72 23.42
C VAL A 55 21.15 -23.30 23.42
N PHE A 56 21.99 -23.00 24.39
CA PHE A 56 22.69 -21.74 24.47
C PHE A 56 24.05 -21.79 23.79
N ASN A 57 24.43 -20.75 23.08
CA ASN A 57 25.71 -20.69 22.35
C ASN A 57 26.94 -20.69 23.27
N LYS A 58 26.86 -20.01 24.42
CA LYS A 58 27.94 -19.92 25.41
C LYS A 58 27.40 -20.26 26.79
N ASN A 59 27.71 -21.44 27.27
CA ASN A 59 27.27 -21.92 28.58
C ASN A 59 27.95 -21.18 29.76
N GLU A 60 29.03 -20.45 29.55
CA GLU A 60 29.70 -19.66 30.57
C GLU A 60 28.86 -18.53 31.18
N TYR A 61 27.84 -18.09 30.43
CA TYR A 61 26.90 -17.09 30.87
C TYR A 61 25.61 -17.67 31.47
N ASN A 62 25.49 -18.99 31.49
CA ASN A 62 24.29 -19.65 32.06
C ASN A 62 24.19 -19.42 33.53
N GLN A 63 23.03 -19.04 33.98
CA GLN A 63 22.68 -18.88 35.40
C GLN A 63 21.60 -19.89 35.81
N LYS A 64 21.80 -20.57 36.92
CA LYS A 64 20.78 -21.44 37.47
C LYS A 64 19.98 -20.66 38.51
N ILE A 65 18.72 -20.45 38.22
CA ILE A 65 17.77 -19.75 39.10
C ILE A 65 16.70 -20.77 39.50
N ILE A 66 16.66 -21.11 40.78
CA ILE A 66 15.76 -22.17 41.35
C ILE A 66 16.01 -23.48 40.57
N ASN A 67 15.06 -23.95 39.77
CA ASN A 67 15.15 -25.21 39.02
C ASN A 67 15.38 -25.03 37.54
N SER A 68 15.48 -23.80 37.06
CA SER A 68 15.62 -23.46 35.62
C SER A 68 16.99 -22.92 35.31
N ILE A 69 17.46 -23.15 34.10
CA ILE A 69 18.69 -22.58 33.55
C ILE A 69 18.32 -21.44 32.62
N TYR A 70 18.89 -20.27 32.88
CA TYR A 70 18.77 -19.08 32.04
C TYR A 70 20.08 -18.86 31.32
N GLY A 71 20.00 -18.50 30.03
CA GLY A 71 21.16 -18.27 29.20
C GLY A 71 20.91 -17.30 28.08
N LEU A 72 21.95 -16.97 27.34
CA LEU A 72 21.85 -16.10 26.17
C LEU A 72 21.20 -16.83 25.01
N SER A 73 20.21 -16.20 24.39
CA SER A 73 19.62 -16.68 23.15
C SER A 73 20.69 -16.78 22.04
N ASN A 74 20.49 -17.69 21.09
CA ASN A 74 21.34 -17.83 19.92
C ASN A 74 20.88 -16.93 18.76
N SER A 75 21.63 -16.90 17.66
CA SER A 75 21.34 -16.13 16.48
C SER A 75 19.99 -16.46 15.83
N ASN A 76 19.51 -17.69 15.92
CA ASN A 76 18.21 -18.11 15.37
C ASN A 76 17.00 -17.43 16.03
N MET A 77 17.20 -16.81 17.19
CA MET A 77 16.17 -16.07 17.91
C MET A 77 16.30 -14.55 17.71
N GLY A 78 16.99 -14.12 16.66
CA GLY A 78 17.19 -12.70 16.34
C GLY A 78 18.22 -12.00 17.24
N LEU A 79 18.86 -12.74 18.15
CA LEU A 79 19.88 -12.20 19.06
C LEU A 79 21.21 -12.94 18.81
N ASN A 80 22.22 -12.20 18.39
CA ASN A 80 23.53 -12.77 18.19
C ASN A 80 24.32 -12.81 19.50
N SER A 81 24.37 -13.98 20.12
CA SER A 81 25.12 -14.19 21.37
C SER A 81 26.64 -14.10 21.21
N LYS A 82 27.17 -14.11 19.97
CA LYS A 82 28.60 -13.97 19.69
C LYS A 82 29.01 -12.52 19.50
N LYS A 83 28.11 -11.66 19.00
CA LYS A 83 28.32 -10.25 18.66
C LYS A 83 27.02 -9.47 18.87
N PRO A 84 27.05 -8.19 19.01
CA PRO A 84 28.09 -7.23 19.40
C PRO A 84 28.18 -7.02 20.91
N PHE A 85 27.24 -7.61 21.69
CA PHE A 85 27.08 -7.30 23.10
C PHE A 85 28.23 -7.86 23.94
N LEU A 86 28.55 -9.14 23.76
CA LEU A 86 29.58 -9.84 24.54
C LEU A 86 31.00 -9.50 24.13
N GLU A 87 31.23 -9.09 22.90
CA GLU A 87 32.55 -8.74 22.35
C GLU A 87 32.91 -7.28 22.55
N ASN A 88 31.99 -6.46 23.04
CA ASN A 88 32.27 -5.05 23.33
C ASN A 88 33.10 -4.94 24.62
N LYS A 89 34.39 -4.95 24.48
CA LYS A 89 35.36 -4.85 25.56
C LYS A 89 35.26 -3.59 26.42
N THR A 90 34.55 -2.57 25.94
CA THR A 90 34.32 -1.34 26.69
C THR A 90 33.14 -1.44 27.68
N ARG A 91 32.28 -2.45 27.50
CA ARG A 91 31.14 -2.70 28.43
C ARG A 91 31.57 -3.64 29.56
N LYS A 92 31.78 -3.11 30.72
CA LYS A 92 32.08 -3.85 31.95
C LYS A 92 30.80 -4.41 32.59
N ILE A 93 29.94 -5.11 31.83
CA ILE A 93 28.72 -5.71 32.33
C ILE A 93 28.99 -7.18 32.52
N ASN A 94 28.96 -7.65 33.77
CA ASN A 94 29.16 -9.05 34.12
C ASN A 94 27.92 -9.90 33.88
N ILE A 95 26.74 -9.30 33.83
CA ILE A 95 25.46 -10.00 33.62
C ILE A 95 24.85 -9.49 32.32
N PRO A 96 24.52 -10.36 31.36
CA PRO A 96 23.78 -9.98 30.17
C PRO A 96 22.44 -9.36 30.50
N PRO A 97 22.00 -8.32 29.80
CA PRO A 97 20.74 -7.61 30.12
C PRO A 97 19.49 -8.43 29.80
N PHE A 98 19.63 -9.45 28.96
CA PHE A 98 18.53 -10.29 28.55
C PHE A 98 18.96 -11.76 28.51
N MET A 99 18.28 -12.58 29.28
CA MET A 99 18.44 -14.04 29.27
C MET A 99 17.08 -14.70 29.19
N ILE A 100 17.00 -15.83 28.51
CA ILE A 100 15.79 -16.63 28.40
C ILE A 100 15.97 -17.96 29.12
N GLN A 101 14.85 -18.53 29.55
CA GLN A 101 14.81 -19.85 30.18
C GLN A 101 15.12 -20.94 29.13
N ASN A 102 15.76 -22.02 29.57
CA ASN A 102 16.12 -23.12 28.68
C ASN A 102 14.92 -23.80 27.99
N GLU A 103 13.78 -23.86 28.65
CA GLU A 103 12.54 -24.41 28.07
C GLU A 103 12.01 -23.53 26.94
N ASP A 104 11.95 -22.23 27.15
CA ASP A 104 11.57 -21.26 26.12
C ASP A 104 12.56 -21.29 24.94
N ALA A 105 13.87 -21.37 25.24
CA ALA A 105 14.91 -21.48 24.23
C ALA A 105 14.77 -22.75 23.38
N LEU A 106 14.35 -23.86 23.97
CA LEU A 106 14.08 -25.12 23.25
C LEU A 106 12.85 -25.01 22.37
N ILE A 107 11.78 -24.38 22.84
CA ILE A 107 10.55 -24.11 22.06
C ILE A 107 10.92 -23.23 20.88
N LEU A 108 11.60 -22.12 21.11
CA LEU A 108 12.03 -21.19 20.06
C LEU A 108 12.95 -21.88 19.04
N LYS A 109 13.88 -22.72 19.50
CA LYS A 109 14.72 -23.48 18.57
C LYS A 109 13.90 -24.40 17.68
N LYS A 110 12.96 -25.15 18.24
CA LYS A 110 12.04 -26.01 17.45
C LYS A 110 11.23 -25.21 16.46
N PHE A 111 10.73 -24.05 16.88
CA PHE A 111 9.98 -23.14 16.02
C PHE A 111 10.83 -22.62 14.86
N PHE A 112 12.05 -22.13 15.11
CA PHE A 112 12.92 -21.63 14.04
C PHE A 112 13.41 -22.75 13.11
N ASP A 113 13.67 -23.95 13.63
CA ASP A 113 14.01 -25.12 12.80
C ASP A 113 12.82 -25.49 11.87
N TRP A 114 11.58 -25.43 12.38
CA TRP A 114 10.38 -25.61 11.58
C TRP A 114 10.21 -24.48 10.57
N LEU A 115 10.39 -23.21 10.96
CA LEU A 115 10.26 -22.06 10.09
C LEU A 115 11.22 -22.10 8.90
N LYS A 116 12.44 -22.65 9.07
CA LYS A 116 13.42 -22.79 7.99
C LYS A 116 12.92 -23.65 6.83
N ILE A 117 12.20 -24.71 7.12
CA ILE A 117 11.69 -25.66 6.11
C ILE A 117 10.34 -25.24 5.52
N GLN A 118 9.69 -24.21 6.08
CA GLN A 118 8.44 -23.74 5.51
C GLN A 118 8.69 -23.06 4.16
N PRO A 119 7.89 -23.38 3.13
CA PRO A 119 7.98 -22.68 1.86
C PRO A 119 7.69 -21.20 2.02
N TYR A 120 8.28 -20.39 1.14
CA TYR A 120 7.90 -19.00 1.01
C TYR A 120 6.53 -18.95 0.33
N ASN A 121 5.46 -18.85 1.13
CA ASN A 121 4.12 -18.74 0.59
C ASN A 121 3.75 -17.27 0.46
N GLN A 122 3.43 -16.83 -0.76
CA GLN A 122 2.89 -15.50 -1.05
C GLN A 122 1.36 -15.47 -1.02
N ASP A 123 0.74 -16.64 -0.97
CA ASP A 123 -0.72 -16.73 -0.92
C ASP A 123 -1.23 -16.27 0.44
N ARG A 124 -2.05 -15.22 0.40
CA ARG A 124 -2.53 -14.49 1.58
C ARG A 124 -4.04 -14.57 1.70
N THR A 125 -4.66 -15.43 0.92
CA THR A 125 -6.11 -15.68 0.92
C THR A 125 -6.45 -16.85 1.83
N LEU A 126 -5.95 -16.81 3.07
CA LEU A 126 -6.33 -17.82 4.06
C LEU A 126 -7.65 -17.42 4.69
N ASP A 127 -8.61 -18.34 4.66
CA ASP A 127 -9.94 -18.16 5.27
C ASP A 127 -9.91 -18.33 6.80
N GLU A 128 -8.77 -18.76 7.34
CA GLU A 128 -8.57 -19.03 8.75
C GLU A 128 -7.68 -17.98 9.42
N GLU A 129 -7.85 -17.82 10.72
CA GLU A 129 -7.00 -17.03 11.58
C GLU A 129 -5.54 -17.48 11.47
N HIS A 130 -4.65 -16.55 11.16
CA HIS A 130 -3.25 -16.88 10.97
C HIS A 130 -2.32 -15.74 11.36
N PHE A 131 -1.06 -16.11 11.62
CA PHE A 131 0.03 -15.18 11.79
C PHE A 131 0.80 -15.06 10.48
N PHE A 132 1.02 -13.83 10.05
CA PHE A 132 1.93 -13.52 8.98
C PHE A 132 3.33 -13.31 9.56
N LEU A 133 4.31 -14.03 9.03
CA LEU A 133 5.71 -13.88 9.40
C LEU A 133 6.54 -13.55 8.17
N GLN A 134 7.20 -12.39 8.20
CA GLN A 134 8.21 -12.08 7.20
C GLN A 134 9.56 -12.63 7.67
N LYS A 135 10.09 -13.60 6.94
CA LYS A 135 11.41 -14.18 7.23
C LYS A 135 12.46 -13.71 6.23
N HIS A 136 13.65 -13.45 6.73
CA HIS A 136 14.86 -13.34 5.92
C HIS A 136 15.67 -14.63 6.09
N SER A 137 16.09 -15.22 4.97
CA SER A 137 16.93 -16.41 4.99
C SER A 137 18.30 -16.06 4.40
N SER A 138 19.29 -15.96 5.24
CA SER A 138 20.70 -15.87 4.83
C SER A 138 21.52 -16.93 5.58
N ASN A 139 22.35 -17.68 4.85
CA ASN A 139 23.33 -18.62 5.44
C ASN A 139 22.73 -19.63 6.44
N ASP A 140 21.65 -20.32 6.08
CA ASP A 140 20.97 -21.35 6.87
C ASP A 140 20.27 -20.86 8.16
N GLU A 141 20.22 -19.57 8.41
CA GLU A 141 19.50 -19.00 9.55
C GLU A 141 18.21 -18.32 9.08
N ALA A 142 17.10 -18.57 9.78
CA ALA A 142 15.86 -17.86 9.58
C ALA A 142 15.75 -16.75 10.63
N GLU A 143 15.50 -15.53 10.18
CA GLU A 143 15.28 -14.37 11.02
C GLU A 143 13.88 -13.83 10.76
N ILE A 144 13.11 -13.56 11.81
CA ILE A 144 11.82 -12.88 11.68
C ILE A 144 12.10 -11.39 11.61
N ILE A 145 11.76 -10.79 10.48
CA ILE A 145 11.90 -9.35 10.25
C ILE A 145 10.66 -8.62 10.75
N ASP A 146 9.49 -9.21 10.48
CA ASP A 146 8.20 -8.63 10.83
C ASP A 146 7.16 -9.73 11.03
N PHE A 147 6.14 -9.44 11.81
CA PHE A 147 5.00 -10.34 11.99
C PHE A 147 3.70 -9.54 12.10
N ASP A 148 2.62 -10.15 11.70
CA ASP A 148 1.28 -9.60 11.86
C ASP A 148 0.28 -10.71 12.16
N TYR A 149 -0.82 -10.34 12.80
CA TYR A 149 -1.93 -11.23 13.09
C TYR A 149 -3.11 -10.88 12.19
N ILE A 150 -3.53 -11.86 11.42
CA ILE A 150 -4.69 -11.73 10.52
C ILE A 150 -5.83 -12.53 11.17
N PRO A 151 -6.91 -11.87 11.63
CA PRO A 151 -8.05 -12.56 12.23
C PRO A 151 -8.79 -13.40 11.19
N THR A 152 -9.51 -14.40 11.64
CA THR A 152 -10.47 -15.12 10.79
C THR A 152 -11.41 -14.15 10.12
N LYS A 153 -11.75 -14.45 8.87
CA LYS A 153 -12.83 -13.77 8.17
C LYS A 153 -14.08 -13.89 9.05
N LYS A 154 -14.57 -12.78 9.55
CA LYS A 154 -15.79 -12.79 10.36
C LYS A 154 -16.94 -13.26 9.48
N ASP A 155 -17.77 -14.14 10.02
CA ASP A 155 -18.93 -14.74 9.32
C ASP A 155 -19.89 -13.68 8.74
N ASP A 156 -19.73 -12.42 9.15
CA ASP A 156 -20.57 -11.30 8.78
C ASP A 156 -19.74 -10.13 8.24
N VAL A 157 -18.99 -10.40 7.15
CA VAL A 157 -18.24 -9.36 6.42
C VAL A 157 -19.16 -8.23 5.99
N ASN A 158 -20.44 -8.53 5.76
CA ASN A 158 -21.48 -7.56 5.40
C ASN A 158 -21.76 -6.52 6.49
N LYS A 159 -21.34 -6.75 7.73
CA LYS A 159 -21.38 -5.72 8.79
C LYS A 159 -20.28 -4.66 8.65
N TYR A 160 -19.20 -5.01 7.97
CA TYR A 160 -18.03 -4.13 7.83
C TYR A 160 -17.89 -3.52 6.45
N PHE A 161 -18.54 -4.13 5.46
CA PHE A 161 -18.46 -3.68 4.08
C PHE A 161 -19.87 -3.64 3.47
N SER A 162 -20.29 -2.45 3.07
CA SER A 162 -21.51 -2.26 2.26
C SER A 162 -21.13 -2.31 0.79
N HIS A 163 -22.00 -2.88 -0.04
CA HIS A 163 -21.81 -2.87 -1.49
C HIS A 163 -21.62 -1.45 -2.00
N ILE A 164 -20.64 -1.27 -2.89
CA ILE A 164 -20.35 0.01 -3.51
C ILE A 164 -20.77 -0.03 -4.97
N TYR A 165 -21.68 0.81 -5.34
CA TYR A 165 -22.09 1.01 -6.74
C TYR A 165 -21.20 2.07 -7.36
N VAL A 166 -20.29 1.65 -8.24
CA VAL A 166 -19.36 2.55 -8.92
C VAL A 166 -20.00 3.11 -10.17
N LYS A 167 -20.31 4.39 -10.13
CA LYS A 167 -20.89 5.12 -11.26
C LYS A 167 -19.81 5.69 -12.17
N ASN A 168 -20.08 5.70 -13.46
CA ASN A 168 -19.24 6.38 -14.44
C ASN A 168 -19.58 7.88 -14.50
N TYR A 169 -19.29 8.61 -13.43
CA TYR A 169 -19.59 10.05 -13.31
C TYR A 169 -19.00 10.89 -14.44
N LEU A 170 -17.76 10.55 -14.85
CA LEU A 170 -17.01 11.31 -15.85
C LEU A 170 -17.29 10.87 -17.30
N GLU A 171 -18.33 10.07 -17.53
CA GLU A 171 -18.72 9.57 -18.85
C GLU A 171 -17.54 9.00 -19.67
N LEU A 172 -16.74 8.16 -19.00
CA LEU A 172 -15.60 7.52 -19.66
C LEU A 172 -16.03 6.57 -20.76
N GLU A 173 -15.32 6.65 -21.86
CA GLU A 173 -15.50 5.78 -23.02
C GLU A 173 -14.25 4.94 -23.26
N LYS A 174 -14.47 3.67 -23.58
CA LYS A 174 -13.42 2.78 -24.08
C LYS A 174 -13.88 2.21 -25.42
N ASP A 175 -13.00 2.32 -26.43
CA ASP A 175 -13.32 1.88 -27.81
C ASP A 175 -14.61 2.50 -28.35
N LYS A 176 -14.87 3.79 -28.06
CA LYS A 176 -16.06 4.57 -28.42
C LYS A 176 -17.36 4.04 -27.77
N LYS A 177 -17.28 3.22 -26.73
CA LYS A 177 -18.42 2.76 -25.94
C LYS A 177 -18.31 3.32 -24.54
N LEU A 178 -19.42 3.83 -24.02
CA LEU A 178 -19.50 4.28 -22.63
C LEU A 178 -19.23 3.10 -21.68
N ILE A 179 -18.37 3.31 -20.70
CA ILE A 179 -18.11 2.31 -19.67
C ILE A 179 -19.36 2.21 -18.80
N SER A 180 -19.84 0.99 -18.59
CA SER A 180 -20.98 0.73 -17.72
C SER A 180 -20.63 0.92 -16.25
N ASP A 181 -21.60 1.37 -15.48
CA ASP A 181 -21.54 1.31 -14.03
C ASP A 181 -21.38 -0.15 -13.59
N TYR A 182 -20.76 -0.37 -12.43
CA TYR A 182 -20.57 -1.69 -11.88
C TYR A 182 -20.66 -1.70 -10.35
N GLU A 183 -20.92 -2.87 -9.79
CA GLU A 183 -21.06 -3.06 -8.36
C GLU A 183 -19.87 -3.82 -7.79
N ILE A 184 -19.34 -3.33 -6.69
CA ILE A 184 -18.34 -4.03 -5.86
C ILE A 184 -19.11 -4.66 -4.71
N LYS A 185 -19.17 -5.99 -4.71
CA LYS A 185 -19.96 -6.78 -3.74
C LYS A 185 -19.13 -7.31 -2.59
N GLU A 186 -17.84 -7.50 -2.82
CA GLU A 186 -16.92 -8.12 -1.89
C GLU A 186 -15.75 -7.21 -1.55
N LEU A 187 -15.29 -7.25 -0.30
CA LEU A 187 -14.18 -6.42 0.16
C LEU A 187 -12.89 -6.64 -0.63
N TRP A 188 -12.61 -7.88 -1.07
CA TRP A 188 -11.44 -8.16 -1.89
C TRP A 188 -11.51 -7.52 -3.27
N GLN A 189 -12.71 -7.37 -3.86
CA GLN A 189 -12.89 -6.64 -5.12
C GLN A 189 -12.57 -5.16 -4.94
N LEU A 190 -12.97 -4.58 -3.79
CA LEU A 190 -12.60 -3.21 -3.46
C LEU A 190 -11.09 -3.08 -3.28
N GLU A 191 -10.45 -4.03 -2.59
CA GLU A 191 -9.00 -4.05 -2.43
C GLU A 191 -8.28 -4.07 -3.78
N ASP A 192 -8.72 -4.93 -4.71
CA ASP A 192 -8.15 -5.02 -6.05
C ASP A 192 -8.29 -3.70 -6.81
N LYS A 193 -9.47 -3.08 -6.75
CA LYS A 193 -9.72 -1.80 -7.41
C LYS A 193 -8.94 -0.65 -6.78
N VAL A 194 -8.83 -0.62 -5.47
CA VAL A 194 -8.01 0.38 -4.76
C VAL A 194 -6.53 0.19 -5.09
N ASP A 195 -6.02 -1.04 -5.08
CA ASP A 195 -4.64 -1.32 -5.46
C ASP A 195 -4.36 -0.92 -6.92
N GLU A 196 -5.22 -1.34 -7.85
CA GLU A 196 -5.09 -1.04 -9.27
C GLU A 196 -5.16 0.46 -9.53
N LEU A 197 -6.24 1.11 -9.09
CA LEU A 197 -6.57 2.48 -9.50
C LEU A 197 -5.82 3.54 -8.69
N PHE A 198 -5.73 3.43 -7.36
CA PHE A 198 -5.04 4.42 -6.56
C PHE A 198 -3.53 4.18 -6.50
N TYR A 199 -3.10 2.92 -6.30
CA TYR A 199 -1.70 2.60 -6.02
C TYR A 199 -0.95 1.97 -7.19
N ASN A 200 -1.56 1.90 -8.37
CA ASN A 200 -0.93 1.37 -9.58
C ASN A 200 -0.43 -0.07 -9.43
N GLY A 201 -1.15 -0.90 -8.66
CA GLY A 201 -0.79 -2.29 -8.36
C GLY A 201 0.36 -2.43 -7.35
N GLN A 202 0.70 -1.37 -6.64
CA GLN A 202 1.84 -1.37 -5.72
C GLN A 202 1.46 -1.53 -4.25
N LEU A 203 0.18 -1.42 -3.88
CA LEU A 203 -0.27 -1.52 -2.50
C LEU A 203 -0.12 -2.95 -1.97
N LYS A 204 -0.80 -3.91 -2.60
CA LYS A 204 -0.79 -5.32 -2.19
C LYS A 204 0.61 -5.93 -2.24
N TYR A 205 1.36 -5.60 -3.29
CA TYR A 205 2.73 -6.07 -3.47
C TYR A 205 3.69 -5.60 -2.37
N ASN A 206 3.40 -4.46 -1.74
CA ASN A 206 4.27 -3.83 -0.75
C ASN A 206 3.71 -3.86 0.69
N TYR A 207 2.59 -4.52 0.96
CA TYR A 207 1.98 -4.57 2.29
C TYR A 207 2.99 -4.90 3.40
N TYR A 208 3.76 -5.95 3.20
CA TYR A 208 4.65 -6.52 4.21
C TYR A 208 6.13 -6.27 3.92
N LYS A 209 6.44 -5.43 2.93
CA LYS A 209 7.83 -5.03 2.70
C LYS A 209 8.26 -3.95 3.66
N ASP A 210 9.50 -4.04 4.13
CA ASP A 210 10.13 -2.94 4.87
C ASP A 210 10.24 -1.71 3.94
N SER A 211 10.11 -0.52 4.52
CA SER A 211 10.19 0.75 3.78
C SER A 211 11.48 0.91 2.99
N LYS A 212 12.61 0.39 3.50
CA LYS A 212 13.91 0.39 2.80
C LYS A 212 13.94 -0.47 1.53
N ASP A 213 13.07 -1.48 1.44
CA ASP A 213 13.00 -2.43 0.32
C ASP A 213 12.02 -2.01 -0.77
N ILE A 214 11.21 -0.98 -0.50
CA ILE A 214 10.27 -0.40 -1.46
C ILE A 214 10.99 0.71 -2.24
N LYS A 215 11.43 0.38 -3.46
CA LYS A 215 12.20 1.31 -4.31
C LYS A 215 11.33 1.96 -5.36
N VAL A 216 11.68 3.19 -5.71
CA VAL A 216 11.09 3.91 -6.85
C VAL A 216 11.31 3.12 -8.13
N SER A 217 10.31 3.08 -8.99
CA SER A 217 10.29 2.41 -10.28
C SER A 217 9.33 3.13 -11.23
N ASP A 218 9.24 2.69 -12.47
CA ASP A 218 8.29 3.21 -13.45
C ASP A 218 6.81 3.10 -12.99
N PHE A 219 6.53 2.14 -12.10
CA PHE A 219 5.20 1.93 -11.52
C PHE A 219 5.00 2.63 -10.17
N LEU A 220 6.08 3.05 -9.52
CA LEU A 220 6.09 3.64 -8.18
C LEU A 220 6.91 4.94 -8.17
N SER A 221 6.26 6.06 -8.49
CA SER A 221 6.86 7.39 -8.37
C SER A 221 7.21 7.74 -6.91
N LYS A 222 8.06 8.75 -6.69
CA LYS A 222 8.42 9.21 -5.33
C LYS A 222 7.20 9.66 -4.51
N GLU A 223 6.26 10.36 -5.15
CA GLU A 223 5.01 10.79 -4.48
C GLU A 223 4.16 9.58 -4.10
N LEU A 224 3.98 8.64 -5.02
CA LEU A 224 3.21 7.42 -4.75
C LEU A 224 3.88 6.59 -3.66
N GLN A 225 5.21 6.47 -3.66
CA GLN A 225 5.98 5.80 -2.61
C GLN A 225 5.74 6.45 -1.24
N SER A 226 5.80 7.78 -1.17
CA SER A 226 5.57 8.52 0.08
C SER A 226 4.16 8.31 0.62
N ILE A 227 3.15 8.35 -0.26
CA ILE A 227 1.76 8.11 0.12
C ILE A 227 1.59 6.65 0.57
N LEU A 228 2.18 5.70 -0.14
CA LEU A 228 2.15 4.28 0.22
C LEU A 228 2.70 4.06 1.64
N PHE A 229 3.82 4.67 2.00
CA PHE A 229 4.39 4.55 3.35
C PHE A 229 3.46 5.03 4.45
N ILE A 230 2.74 6.12 4.19
CA ILE A 230 1.82 6.71 5.17
C ILE A 230 0.54 5.87 5.30
N THR A 231 0.08 5.28 4.20
CA THR A 231 -1.28 4.74 4.11
C THR A 231 -1.35 3.22 4.23
N LYS A 232 -0.26 2.50 3.93
CA LYS A 232 -0.29 1.03 3.82
C LYS A 232 -0.81 0.31 5.07
N PHE A 233 -0.46 0.76 6.27
CA PHE A 233 -0.93 0.11 7.51
C PHE A 233 -2.43 0.26 7.71
N THR A 234 -2.99 1.43 7.42
CA THR A 234 -4.45 1.61 7.48
C THR A 234 -5.15 0.77 6.42
N MET A 235 -4.57 0.66 5.22
CA MET A 235 -5.10 -0.20 4.16
C MET A 235 -5.05 -1.69 4.56
N ILE A 236 -3.93 -2.16 5.13
CA ILE A 236 -3.83 -3.53 5.68
C ILE A 236 -4.91 -3.75 6.76
N ASN A 237 -5.05 -2.82 7.70
CA ASN A 237 -6.02 -2.96 8.78
C ASN A 237 -7.45 -3.03 8.23
N TYR A 238 -7.78 -2.20 7.25
CA TYR A 238 -9.09 -2.22 6.62
C TYR A 238 -9.36 -3.53 5.86
N PHE A 239 -8.47 -3.88 4.93
CA PHE A 239 -8.70 -5.00 4.01
C PHE A 239 -8.44 -6.39 4.63
N LYS A 240 -7.53 -6.49 5.59
CA LYS A 240 -7.12 -7.78 6.18
C LYS A 240 -7.61 -7.99 7.61
N LYS A 241 -7.83 -6.92 8.35
CA LYS A 241 -8.23 -7.00 9.75
C LYS A 241 -9.65 -6.50 10.02
N TYR A 242 -10.36 -6.04 8.99
CA TYR A 242 -11.73 -5.52 9.08
C TYR A 242 -11.85 -4.34 10.07
N ASP A 243 -10.82 -3.50 10.15
CA ASP A 243 -10.83 -2.26 10.92
C ASP A 243 -11.09 -1.09 9.95
N ASP A 244 -12.28 -0.51 10.03
CA ASP A 244 -12.73 0.58 9.16
C ASP A 244 -12.13 1.95 9.52
N LYS A 245 -11.45 2.02 10.68
CA LYS A 245 -10.89 3.26 11.17
C LYS A 245 -9.85 3.84 10.21
N GLY A 246 -10.16 5.02 9.71
CA GLY A 246 -9.25 5.80 8.90
C GLY A 246 -9.24 5.51 7.40
N PHE A 247 -9.90 4.45 6.90
CA PHE A 247 -9.96 4.17 5.47
C PHE A 247 -10.54 5.32 4.66
N LEU A 248 -11.73 5.79 5.03
CA LEU A 248 -12.38 6.92 4.36
C LEU A 248 -11.54 8.19 4.41
N ASN A 249 -10.91 8.48 5.55
CA ASN A 249 -10.01 9.62 5.69
C ASN A 249 -8.80 9.54 4.75
N ILE A 250 -8.28 8.33 4.51
CA ILE A 250 -7.19 8.13 3.54
C ILE A 250 -7.69 8.37 2.13
N ILE A 251 -8.83 7.80 1.76
CA ILE A 251 -9.44 8.00 0.43
C ILE A 251 -9.73 9.48 0.20
N GLU A 252 -10.26 10.19 1.19
CA GLU A 252 -10.51 11.62 1.09
C GLU A 252 -9.20 12.42 0.92
N LYS A 253 -8.28 12.29 1.85
CA LYS A 253 -7.08 13.12 1.92
C LYS A 253 -6.04 12.78 0.86
N TYR A 254 -5.74 11.51 0.68
CA TYR A 254 -4.67 11.06 -0.21
C TYR A 254 -5.19 10.61 -1.58
N GLY A 255 -6.47 10.22 -1.69
CA GLY A 255 -7.07 9.85 -2.96
C GLY A 255 -6.96 10.94 -4.01
N THR A 256 -7.26 12.18 -3.63
CA THR A 256 -7.10 13.36 -4.51
C THR A 256 -5.65 13.52 -4.99
N GLN A 257 -4.67 13.33 -4.09
CA GLN A 257 -3.24 13.42 -4.46
C GLN A 257 -2.83 12.30 -5.42
N LEU A 258 -3.35 11.10 -5.23
CA LEU A 258 -3.09 9.96 -6.11
C LEU A 258 -3.71 10.15 -7.50
N ILE A 259 -4.91 10.72 -7.57
CA ILE A 259 -5.55 11.11 -8.84
C ILE A 259 -4.71 12.14 -9.59
N ILE A 260 -4.25 13.18 -8.88
CA ILE A 260 -3.35 14.19 -9.44
C ILE A 260 -2.04 13.55 -9.92
N ASN A 261 -1.47 12.64 -9.14
CA ASN A 261 -0.25 11.91 -9.52
C ASN A 261 -0.44 11.11 -10.80
N HIS A 262 -1.57 10.42 -10.98
CA HIS A 262 -1.88 9.74 -12.23
C HIS A 262 -1.98 10.70 -13.40
N HIS A 263 -2.68 11.83 -13.21
CA HIS A 263 -2.83 12.84 -14.25
C HIS A 263 -1.49 13.41 -14.65
N MET A 264 -0.62 13.76 -13.71
CA MET A 264 0.72 14.30 -13.94
C MET A 264 1.68 13.31 -14.61
N ASN A 265 1.46 12.00 -14.43
CA ASN A 265 2.19 10.93 -15.12
C ASN A 265 1.51 10.47 -16.43
N GLU A 266 0.72 11.33 -17.07
CA GLU A 266 0.04 11.09 -18.36
C GLU A 266 -0.98 9.94 -18.36
N ARG A 267 -1.39 9.46 -17.20
CA ARG A 267 -2.38 8.40 -17.03
C ARG A 267 -3.77 9.00 -16.85
N VAL A 268 -4.17 9.87 -17.78
CA VAL A 268 -5.43 10.65 -17.68
C VAL A 268 -6.66 9.77 -17.57
N PHE A 269 -6.73 8.69 -18.34
CA PHE A 269 -7.84 7.75 -18.27
C PHE A 269 -7.93 7.11 -16.86
N LYS A 270 -6.80 6.64 -16.34
CA LYS A 270 -6.73 6.07 -14.99
C LYS A 270 -7.09 7.09 -13.91
N ALA A 271 -6.64 8.33 -14.04
CA ALA A 271 -7.02 9.40 -13.11
C ALA A 271 -8.54 9.58 -13.04
N LYS A 272 -9.22 9.53 -14.19
CA LYS A 272 -10.69 9.62 -14.27
C LYS A 272 -11.38 8.39 -13.68
N GLU A 273 -10.90 7.17 -13.95
CA GLU A 273 -11.44 5.95 -13.33
C GLU A 273 -11.26 6.00 -11.81
N THR A 274 -10.09 6.44 -11.33
CA THR A 274 -9.82 6.60 -9.90
C THR A 274 -10.75 7.63 -9.26
N MET A 275 -11.06 8.73 -9.96
CA MET A 275 -12.03 9.72 -9.49
C MET A 275 -13.45 9.10 -9.37
N ASN A 276 -13.89 8.35 -10.38
CA ASN A 276 -15.19 7.66 -10.32
C ASN A 276 -15.28 6.72 -9.12
N LEU A 277 -14.23 5.94 -8.87
CA LEU A 277 -14.18 5.06 -7.70
C LEU A 277 -14.15 5.85 -6.39
N LYS A 278 -13.35 6.92 -6.30
CA LYS A 278 -13.29 7.77 -5.11
C LYS A 278 -14.65 8.34 -4.72
N LEU A 279 -15.34 8.97 -5.67
CA LEU A 279 -16.66 9.55 -5.46
C LEU A 279 -17.69 8.49 -5.02
N SER A 280 -17.61 7.29 -5.60
CA SER A 280 -18.49 6.17 -5.24
C SER A 280 -18.22 5.63 -3.84
N ILE A 281 -16.96 5.53 -3.41
CA ILE A 281 -16.57 5.13 -2.04
C ILE A 281 -17.07 6.14 -1.01
N GLN A 282 -16.99 7.43 -1.34
CA GLN A 282 -17.44 8.51 -0.44
C GLN A 282 -18.97 8.64 -0.38
N GLY A 283 -19.70 7.95 -1.25
CA GLY A 283 -21.17 8.07 -1.35
C GLY A 283 -21.61 9.44 -1.84
N GLU A 284 -20.73 10.18 -2.51
CA GLU A 284 -21.07 11.50 -3.01
C GLU A 284 -22.07 11.41 -4.17
N ASN A 285 -23.17 12.12 -4.02
CA ASN A 285 -24.20 12.26 -5.06
C ASN A 285 -23.84 13.44 -6.00
N MET A 286 -22.70 13.30 -6.70
CA MET A 286 -22.32 14.29 -7.70
C MET A 286 -22.96 13.92 -9.04
N ASP A 287 -23.94 14.67 -9.48
CA ASP A 287 -24.51 14.54 -10.82
C ASP A 287 -23.85 15.53 -11.77
N ILE A 288 -22.80 15.06 -12.48
CA ILE A 288 -22.05 15.92 -13.42
C ILE A 288 -22.95 16.39 -14.57
N LYS A 289 -23.94 15.61 -14.99
CA LYS A 289 -24.90 16.06 -16.00
C LYS A 289 -25.72 17.23 -15.50
N GLN A 290 -26.16 17.14 -14.25
CA GLN A 290 -26.88 18.24 -13.62
C GLN A 290 -26.00 19.48 -13.44
N GLU A 291 -24.74 19.30 -13.03
CA GLU A 291 -23.77 20.41 -12.93
C GLU A 291 -23.56 21.11 -14.28
N LEU A 292 -23.39 20.33 -15.36
CA LEU A 292 -23.28 20.88 -16.70
C LEU A 292 -24.58 21.56 -17.17
N GLN A 293 -25.74 21.01 -16.82
CA GLN A 293 -27.03 21.66 -17.10
C GLN A 293 -27.19 22.97 -16.34
N ASN A 294 -26.84 23.00 -15.07
CA ASN A 294 -26.82 24.22 -14.26
C ASN A 294 -25.92 25.28 -14.88
N LEU A 295 -24.74 24.93 -15.32
CA LEU A 295 -23.87 25.88 -16.04
C LEU A 295 -24.46 26.38 -17.34
N ARG A 296 -25.18 25.54 -18.12
CA ARG A 296 -25.89 25.97 -19.34
C ARG A 296 -26.95 26.98 -18.99
N SER A 297 -27.78 26.69 -17.98
CA SER A 297 -28.82 27.60 -17.49
C SER A 297 -28.24 28.93 -17.03
N ILE A 298 -27.13 28.90 -16.27
CA ILE A 298 -26.39 30.11 -15.88
C ILE A 298 -25.96 30.91 -17.09
N PHE A 299 -25.48 30.28 -18.16
CA PHE A 299 -25.01 30.99 -19.35
C PHE A 299 -26.16 31.55 -20.21
N GLU A 300 -27.33 30.93 -20.19
CA GLU A 300 -28.55 31.38 -20.89
C GLU A 300 -29.23 32.52 -20.18
N ASN A 301 -29.25 32.51 -18.85
CA ASN A 301 -29.83 33.58 -18.05
C ASN A 301 -29.15 34.92 -18.34
N GLU A 302 -29.92 36.02 -18.33
CA GLU A 302 -29.37 37.37 -18.53
C GLU A 302 -28.81 37.96 -17.23
N GLU A 303 -29.32 37.52 -16.09
CA GLU A 303 -28.89 37.99 -14.80
C GLU A 303 -27.57 37.30 -14.36
N TYR A 304 -26.77 38.05 -13.60
CA TYR A 304 -25.54 37.53 -12.99
C TYR A 304 -25.85 37.09 -11.57
N GLU A 305 -26.18 35.81 -11.42
CA GLU A 305 -26.33 35.19 -10.10
C GLU A 305 -24.97 34.92 -9.45
N GLN A 306 -24.92 35.04 -8.14
CA GLN A 306 -23.71 34.69 -7.40
C GLN A 306 -23.55 33.17 -7.36
N LEU A 307 -22.41 32.68 -7.79
CA LEU A 307 -22.11 31.24 -7.74
C LEU A 307 -21.94 30.77 -6.30
N SER A 308 -22.44 29.59 -5.99
CA SER A 308 -22.01 28.84 -4.82
C SER A 308 -20.52 28.44 -4.95
N LYS A 309 -19.89 28.06 -3.85
CA LYS A 309 -18.50 27.64 -3.86
C LYS A 309 -18.27 26.42 -4.75
N ASP A 310 -19.18 25.47 -4.73
CA ASP A 310 -19.12 24.24 -5.53
C ASP A 310 -19.24 24.55 -7.03
N GLU A 311 -20.20 25.37 -7.42
CA GLU A 311 -20.38 25.83 -8.80
C GLU A 311 -19.16 26.62 -9.30
N TYR A 312 -18.62 27.49 -8.43
CA TYR A 312 -17.40 28.22 -8.74
C TYR A 312 -16.24 27.28 -9.03
N LEU A 313 -15.99 26.29 -8.16
CA LEU A 313 -14.86 25.36 -8.32
C LEU A 313 -15.03 24.47 -9.56
N PHE A 314 -16.25 24.01 -9.81
CA PHE A 314 -16.54 23.23 -11.01
C PHE A 314 -16.33 24.05 -12.28
N LEU A 315 -16.86 25.27 -12.34
CA LEU A 315 -16.67 26.19 -13.46
C LEU A 315 -15.19 26.58 -13.64
N ALA A 316 -14.49 26.85 -12.54
CA ALA A 316 -13.06 27.14 -12.56
C ALA A 316 -12.24 25.99 -13.14
N GLY A 317 -12.60 24.73 -12.82
CA GLY A 317 -12.00 23.54 -13.42
C GLY A 317 -12.24 23.46 -14.93
N GLN A 318 -13.49 23.65 -15.37
CA GLN A 318 -13.86 23.70 -16.79
C GLN A 318 -13.07 24.79 -17.56
N TRP A 319 -12.99 25.98 -16.96
CA TRP A 319 -12.30 27.11 -17.53
C TRP A 319 -10.78 26.91 -17.58
N ALA A 320 -10.19 26.38 -16.51
CA ALA A 320 -8.76 26.03 -16.49
C ALA A 320 -8.38 25.06 -17.60
N TYR A 321 -9.16 24.00 -17.79
CA TYR A 321 -8.92 23.03 -18.87
C TYR A 321 -9.02 23.72 -20.25
N TYR A 322 -10.06 24.55 -20.47
CA TYR A 322 -10.24 25.29 -21.71
C TYR A 322 -9.02 26.18 -21.99
N LEU A 323 -8.58 27.01 -21.04
CA LEU A 323 -7.43 27.88 -21.21
C LEU A 323 -6.15 27.10 -21.55
N LEU A 324 -5.87 26.04 -20.81
CA LEU A 324 -4.68 25.21 -21.05
C LEU A 324 -4.70 24.51 -22.40
N SER A 325 -5.87 24.17 -22.91
CA SER A 325 -6.03 23.54 -24.22
C SER A 325 -5.74 24.48 -25.40
N LEU A 326 -5.79 25.81 -25.19
CA LEU A 326 -5.41 26.83 -26.20
C LEU A 326 -3.88 26.90 -26.39
N SER A 327 -3.12 26.21 -25.53
CA SER A 327 -1.66 26.18 -25.65
C SER A 327 -1.24 25.49 -26.97
N ARG A 328 -0.51 26.17 -27.82
CA ARG A 328 0.07 25.65 -29.09
C ARG A 328 1.32 24.77 -28.85
N ALA A 329 1.54 24.28 -27.60
CA ALA A 329 2.66 23.41 -27.32
C ALA A 329 2.48 22.08 -28.06
N ASP A 330 3.42 21.71 -28.91
CA ASP A 330 3.42 20.52 -29.78
C ASP A 330 3.33 19.18 -28.99
N ASN A 331 3.39 19.22 -27.68
CA ASN A 331 3.32 18.08 -26.81
C ASN A 331 2.15 18.20 -25.81
N LYS A 332 1.21 17.27 -25.85
CA LYS A 332 0.15 17.11 -24.82
C LYS A 332 0.70 17.11 -23.38
N ASN A 333 1.95 16.70 -23.21
CA ASN A 333 2.66 16.63 -21.94
C ASN A 333 2.93 17.99 -21.30
N LYS A 334 3.12 19.04 -22.10
CA LYS A 334 3.31 20.40 -21.59
C LYS A 334 2.03 20.97 -20.97
N THR A 335 0.87 20.59 -21.50
CA THR A 335 -0.43 21.01 -20.97
C THR A 335 -0.64 20.48 -19.55
N LEU A 336 -0.22 19.25 -19.27
CA LEU A 336 -0.31 18.64 -17.94
C LEU A 336 0.60 19.33 -16.92
N ALA A 337 1.82 19.70 -17.32
CA ALA A 337 2.73 20.43 -16.45
C ALA A 337 2.15 21.80 -16.02
N PHE A 338 1.42 22.50 -16.90
CA PHE A 338 0.73 23.74 -16.54
C PHE A 338 -0.45 23.53 -15.59
N ALA A 339 -1.11 22.37 -15.64
CA ALA A 339 -2.20 22.05 -14.72
C ALA A 339 -1.73 21.89 -13.25
N GLU A 340 -0.46 21.56 -13.04
CA GLU A 340 0.11 21.31 -11.71
C GLU A 340 -0.10 22.50 -10.76
N GLN A 341 0.03 23.73 -11.24
CA GLN A 341 -0.15 24.93 -10.44
C GLN A 341 -1.56 25.03 -9.85
N TYR A 342 -2.59 24.67 -10.62
CA TYR A 342 -3.97 24.60 -10.16
C TYR A 342 -4.16 23.50 -9.10
N PHE A 343 -3.58 22.32 -9.35
CA PHE A 343 -3.70 21.20 -8.44
C PHE A 343 -2.99 21.43 -7.10
N LYS A 344 -1.94 22.25 -7.07
CA LYS A 344 -1.22 22.66 -5.86
C LYS A 344 -1.87 23.83 -5.11
N ALA A 345 -2.82 24.54 -5.71
CA ALA A 345 -3.49 25.67 -5.08
C ALA A 345 -4.23 25.23 -3.81
N LYS A 346 -4.03 26.01 -2.73
CA LYS A 346 -4.62 25.75 -1.40
C LYS A 346 -5.74 26.73 -1.06
N TYR A 347 -5.87 27.82 -1.79
CA TYR A 347 -6.84 28.88 -1.57
C TYR A 347 -7.51 29.24 -2.89
N ILE A 348 -8.77 29.69 -2.79
CA ILE A 348 -9.55 30.12 -3.94
C ILE A 348 -8.88 31.29 -4.68
N SER A 349 -8.38 32.27 -3.93
CA SER A 349 -7.62 33.40 -4.49
C SER A 349 -6.44 32.96 -5.35
N LYS A 350 -5.77 31.87 -4.96
CA LYS A 350 -4.66 31.35 -5.76
C LYS A 350 -5.11 30.76 -7.09
N ILE A 351 -6.27 30.09 -7.10
CA ILE A 351 -6.88 29.62 -8.37
C ILE A 351 -7.24 30.82 -9.25
N GLN A 352 -7.83 31.87 -8.67
CA GLN A 352 -8.16 33.10 -9.41
C GLN A 352 -6.93 33.76 -10.03
N ASP A 353 -5.84 33.87 -9.28
CA ASP A 353 -4.59 34.44 -9.79
C ASP A 353 -4.05 33.66 -10.98
N ILE A 354 -4.07 32.32 -10.89
CA ILE A 354 -3.60 31.45 -11.97
C ILE A 354 -4.52 31.58 -13.20
N LEU A 355 -5.84 31.56 -12.99
CA LEU A 355 -6.81 31.74 -14.09
C LEU A 355 -6.66 33.08 -14.78
N ASN A 356 -6.43 34.18 -14.02
CA ASN A 356 -6.17 35.48 -14.58
C ASN A 356 -4.88 35.53 -15.38
N ASN A 357 -3.80 34.93 -14.87
CA ASN A 357 -2.51 34.85 -15.58
C ASN A 357 -2.63 34.06 -16.90
N ASP A 358 -3.32 32.91 -16.87
CA ASP A 358 -3.53 32.09 -18.05
C ASP A 358 -4.49 32.78 -19.04
N LEU A 359 -5.50 33.52 -18.56
CA LEU A 359 -6.38 34.34 -19.41
C LEU A 359 -5.56 35.40 -20.15
N GLU A 360 -4.69 36.14 -19.46
CA GLU A 360 -3.81 37.13 -20.10
C GLU A 360 -2.85 36.51 -21.12
N LYS A 361 -2.33 35.35 -20.81
CA LYS A 361 -1.43 34.59 -21.70
C LYS A 361 -2.10 34.14 -22.99
N PHE A 362 -3.35 33.68 -22.91
CA PHE A 362 -4.09 33.10 -24.04
C PHE A 362 -5.14 34.04 -24.64
N LYS A 363 -5.23 35.31 -24.19
CA LYS A 363 -6.28 36.26 -24.61
C LYS A 363 -6.44 36.41 -26.12
N HIS A 364 -5.36 36.24 -26.87
CA HIS A 364 -5.39 36.37 -28.33
C HIS A 364 -6.02 35.16 -29.04
N GLU A 365 -6.13 34.04 -28.39
CA GLU A 365 -6.78 32.81 -28.89
C GLU A 365 -8.25 32.70 -28.45
N ILE A 366 -8.71 33.63 -27.61
CA ILE A 366 -10.04 33.59 -26.99
C ILE A 366 -10.98 34.54 -27.74
N SER A 367 -12.10 34.01 -28.25
CA SER A 367 -13.15 34.83 -28.85
C SER A 367 -14.01 35.50 -27.79
N LEU A 368 -13.75 36.75 -27.50
CA LEU A 368 -14.56 37.56 -26.59
C LEU A 368 -15.98 37.87 -27.12
N ASN A 369 -16.28 37.52 -28.38
CA ASN A 369 -17.65 37.61 -28.91
C ASN A 369 -18.60 36.56 -28.32
N SER A 370 -18.06 35.46 -27.77
CA SER A 370 -18.87 34.45 -27.11
C SER A 370 -19.49 34.96 -25.84
N LYS A 371 -20.84 34.97 -25.74
CA LYS A 371 -21.58 35.32 -24.52
C LYS A 371 -21.14 34.42 -23.33
N LYS A 372 -20.98 33.11 -23.60
CA LYS A 372 -20.52 32.11 -22.62
C LYS A 372 -19.16 32.49 -22.02
N ILE A 373 -18.17 32.83 -22.84
CA ILE A 373 -16.85 33.22 -22.38
C ILE A 373 -16.86 34.51 -21.54
N ARG A 374 -17.53 35.55 -22.04
CA ARG A 374 -17.67 36.80 -21.28
C ARG A 374 -18.31 36.59 -19.92
N LYS A 375 -19.41 35.82 -19.87
CA LYS A 375 -20.09 35.53 -18.62
C LYS A 375 -19.22 34.73 -17.65
N THR A 376 -18.47 33.73 -18.15
CA THR A 376 -17.51 32.96 -17.33
C THR A 376 -16.47 33.86 -16.67
N ILE A 377 -15.84 34.76 -17.47
CA ILE A 377 -14.83 35.68 -16.96
C ILE A 377 -15.42 36.60 -15.88
N ALA A 378 -16.63 37.12 -16.11
CA ALA A 378 -17.31 37.98 -15.17
C ALA A 378 -17.62 37.25 -13.86
N LEU A 379 -18.23 36.06 -13.92
CA LEU A 379 -18.59 35.27 -12.76
C LEU A 379 -17.38 34.84 -11.93
N LEU A 380 -16.30 34.35 -12.59
CA LEU A 380 -15.09 33.93 -11.88
C LEU A 380 -14.35 35.12 -11.23
N LYS A 381 -14.38 36.30 -11.84
CA LYS A 381 -13.78 37.52 -11.27
C LYS A 381 -14.63 38.13 -10.15
N ALA A 382 -15.95 38.02 -10.24
CA ALA A 382 -16.86 38.55 -9.23
C ALA A 382 -16.96 37.70 -7.97
N TYR A 383 -16.38 36.49 -7.97
CA TYR A 383 -16.42 35.61 -6.83
C TYR A 383 -15.42 36.06 -5.75
N GLU A 384 -15.94 36.63 -4.67
CA GLU A 384 -15.15 37.14 -3.55
C GLU A 384 -15.09 36.14 -2.39
N ASN A 385 -14.15 35.25 -2.42
CA ASN A 385 -13.88 34.33 -1.31
C ASN A 385 -12.40 33.95 -1.29
N ASN A 386 -11.77 34.02 -0.13
CA ASN A 386 -10.37 33.63 0.06
C ASN A 386 -10.24 32.47 1.05
N GLU A 387 -11.18 31.56 1.05
CA GLU A 387 -11.14 30.39 1.92
C GLU A 387 -10.14 29.36 1.42
N LYS A 388 -9.66 28.57 2.38
CA LYS A 388 -8.86 27.39 2.09
C LYS A 388 -9.73 26.33 1.44
N ILE A 389 -9.19 25.68 0.43
CA ILE A 389 -9.86 24.60 -0.30
C ILE A 389 -9.62 23.28 0.44
N SER A 390 -10.67 22.59 0.84
CA SER A 390 -10.63 21.22 1.40
C SER A 390 -10.33 20.17 0.31
N SER A 391 -10.13 18.91 0.71
CA SER A 391 -9.92 17.83 -0.25
C SER A 391 -11.16 17.56 -1.12
N SER A 392 -12.36 17.55 -0.54
CA SER A 392 -13.61 17.36 -1.29
C SER A 392 -13.90 18.52 -2.25
N GLU A 393 -13.67 19.75 -1.82
CA GLU A 393 -13.79 20.93 -2.69
C GLU A 393 -12.76 20.90 -3.85
N LYS A 394 -11.57 20.37 -3.59
CA LYS A 394 -10.57 20.13 -4.66
C LYS A 394 -11.05 19.09 -5.67
N ASP A 395 -11.79 18.08 -5.21
CA ASP A 395 -12.42 17.10 -6.11
C ASP A 395 -13.43 17.76 -7.04
N ARG A 396 -14.21 18.75 -6.57
CA ARG A 396 -15.11 19.54 -7.43
C ARG A 396 -14.36 20.22 -8.58
N PHE A 397 -13.26 20.87 -8.26
CA PHE A 397 -12.40 21.48 -9.28
C PHE A 397 -11.86 20.44 -10.27
N LEU A 398 -11.34 19.31 -9.77
CA LEU A 398 -10.79 18.23 -10.58
C LEU A 398 -11.84 17.58 -11.49
N VAL A 399 -13.06 17.38 -10.97
CA VAL A 399 -14.18 16.85 -11.76
C VAL A 399 -14.54 17.84 -12.88
N GLY A 400 -14.63 19.14 -12.58
CA GLY A 400 -14.81 20.16 -13.61
C GLY A 400 -13.70 20.11 -14.65
N PHE A 401 -12.45 19.98 -14.25
CA PHE A 401 -11.28 19.91 -15.16
C PHE A 401 -11.28 18.65 -16.03
N MET A 402 -11.70 17.51 -15.49
CA MET A 402 -11.63 16.22 -16.18
C MET A 402 -12.90 15.83 -16.94
N SER A 403 -14.03 16.47 -16.66
CA SER A 403 -15.29 16.20 -17.33
C SER A 403 -15.32 16.75 -18.76
N LYS A 404 -16.38 16.41 -19.50
CA LYS A 404 -16.63 16.96 -20.82
C LYS A 404 -16.72 18.49 -20.75
N ASN A 405 -15.93 19.16 -21.57
CA ASN A 405 -15.78 20.62 -21.44
C ASN A 405 -16.89 21.36 -22.19
N ILE A 406 -17.65 22.19 -21.46
CA ILE A 406 -18.78 22.93 -21.96
C ILE A 406 -18.40 23.98 -23.02
N PHE A 407 -17.16 24.47 -23.05
CA PHE A 407 -16.69 25.47 -23.98
C PHE A 407 -16.47 24.93 -25.41
N TYR A 408 -16.43 23.61 -25.57
CA TYR A 408 -16.36 22.95 -26.89
C TYR A 408 -17.70 22.51 -27.44
N GLU A 409 -18.79 22.71 -26.68
CA GLU A 409 -20.11 22.43 -27.18
C GLU A 409 -20.47 23.49 -28.25
N SER A 410 -20.63 23.05 -29.50
CA SER A 410 -21.14 23.91 -30.57
C SER A 410 -22.57 24.30 -30.22
N ASN A 411 -22.91 25.59 -30.33
CA ASN A 411 -24.28 26.05 -30.37
C ASN A 411 -24.96 25.46 -31.64
N LYS A 412 -25.46 24.23 -31.55
CA LYS A 412 -26.47 23.77 -32.50
C LYS A 412 -27.69 24.65 -32.25
N LYS A 413 -27.89 25.68 -33.06
CA LYS A 413 -29.23 26.23 -33.26
C LYS A 413 -30.06 25.05 -33.70
N GLU A 414 -31.10 24.71 -32.89
CA GLU A 414 -32.22 23.97 -33.39
C GLU A 414 -32.77 24.75 -34.58
N THR A 415 -32.45 24.34 -35.79
CA THR A 415 -33.23 24.66 -36.95
C THR A 415 -34.51 23.89 -36.74
N ASN A 416 -35.52 24.58 -36.18
CA ASN A 416 -36.91 24.22 -36.37
C ASN A 416 -37.16 24.27 -37.89
N GLU A 417 -37.14 23.11 -38.50
CA GLU A 417 -37.85 22.96 -39.78
C GLU A 417 -39.32 22.84 -39.44
N GLU A 418 -40.00 24.00 -39.50
CA GLU A 418 -41.41 24.02 -39.86
C GLU A 418 -41.51 23.50 -41.29
N ILE A 419 -42.07 22.37 -41.53
CA ILE A 419 -43.05 22.08 -42.61
C ILE A 419 -43.96 20.94 -42.13
#